data_dbdf9c43b585a3cdda14a8e12b4a39b8
#
_entry.id   dbdf9c43b585a3cdda14a8e12b4a39b8
#
_cell.length_a   1.000
_cell.length_b   1.000
_cell.length_c   1.000
_cell.angle_alpha   90.00
_cell.angle_beta   90.00
_cell.angle_gamma   90.00
#
_symmetry.space_group_name_H-M   'P 1'
#
loop_
_entity.id
_entity.type
_entity.pdbx_description
1 polymer ?
#
loop_
_entity_poly.entity_id
_entity_poly.type
_entity_poly.pdbx_seq_one_letter_code
_entity_poly.pdbx_strand_id
1 'polypeptide(L)'
;KNDYIDINFNTEGLYKYICSYHATPEGDWGMAGSVVVGDIEYQEYTNFTKNDVVNKFSGDVRYVPSIYETIQDAVDASNPGDLVLIDRGIYYEEVVVRTPSITIRGIDRNEVIIDGEFEKANGIIVAGVDGVAVENITARNALLNGFYWATSEGYRASYVTAYNNGDYGIYAFDSVDGIIEHSYASGSPDAGFYIGQCYPCDAVINNVISENNGLGYSGTNSGGDLYIVSSVFRNNMGGIAPNTLDSELLPPERESFIIGNHIENNNNTKAPAWPNQYITLGNGIIIAGGNNNVIKNNVINDHNLFGVVVTASFDDNYWPAHGNLVQDNIIINSNKADMALSGVSNLANCFKGNSFQTSFPPGIQTSGSCGSNLFARGSDLSGLWSSIARVVYVNKGSFEVGDWRTMPEPPLQANMPSPSSYFSNVFPAVDVFANYDIDFTNIKLPETAEKYLN
;
A
#
# COMPACT_ATOMS: atom_id res chain seq x y z
N LYS A 1 20.96 12.51 13.52
CA LYS A 1 20.92 13.86 14.14
C LYS A 1 19.48 14.30 14.02
N ASN A 2 18.77 14.34 15.14
CA ASN A 2 17.46 14.94 15.20
C ASN A 2 17.67 16.44 15.07
N ASP A 3 17.42 16.99 13.91
CA ASP A 3 17.43 18.43 13.70
C ASP A 3 16.06 18.95 14.16
N TYR A 4 15.95 19.33 15.42
CA TYR A 4 14.79 20.07 15.93
C TYR A 4 14.91 21.51 15.48
N ILE A 5 13.82 22.03 14.90
CA ILE A 5 13.67 23.45 14.62
C ILE A 5 12.72 24.03 15.66
N ASP A 6 13.25 24.88 16.54
CA ASP A 6 12.40 25.67 17.45
C ASP A 6 11.79 26.84 16.67
N ILE A 7 10.47 26.84 16.52
CA ILE A 7 9.73 27.93 15.89
C ILE A 7 9.02 28.74 16.97
N ASN A 8 9.36 30.02 17.09
CA ASN A 8 8.68 30.94 17.99
C ASN A 8 7.57 31.70 17.24
N PHE A 9 6.34 31.53 17.69
CA PHE A 9 5.19 32.27 17.17
C PHE A 9 4.97 33.51 18.02
N ASN A 10 5.13 34.69 17.43
CA ASN A 10 5.04 35.98 18.14
C ASN A 10 3.69 36.68 17.99
N THR A 11 2.78 36.12 17.23
CA THR A 11 1.42 36.63 17.00
C THR A 11 0.41 35.50 17.13
N GLU A 12 -0.80 35.85 17.54
CA GLU A 12 -1.91 34.90 17.50
C GLU A 12 -2.28 34.61 16.05
N GLY A 13 -2.61 33.33 15.77
CA GLY A 13 -2.98 32.95 14.42
C GLY A 13 -2.99 31.44 14.20
N LEU A 14 -3.48 31.04 13.05
CA LEU A 14 -3.38 29.68 12.53
C LEU A 14 -2.16 29.61 11.63
N TYR A 15 -1.20 28.77 12.00
CA TYR A 15 0.04 28.53 11.23
C TYR A 15 -0.02 27.13 10.63
N LYS A 16 0.03 27.07 9.29
CA LYS A 16 0.12 25.82 8.57
C LYS A 16 1.58 25.46 8.32
N TYR A 17 1.92 24.19 8.41
CA TYR A 17 3.23 23.65 8.03
C TYR A 17 3.07 22.43 7.12
N ILE A 18 4.06 22.19 6.29
CA ILE A 18 4.05 21.11 5.31
C ILE A 18 5.35 20.34 5.35
N CYS A 19 5.31 19.06 5.00
CA CYS A 19 6.48 18.30 4.63
C CYS A 19 6.77 18.52 3.14
N SER A 20 7.92 19.09 2.82
CA SER A 20 8.30 19.39 1.43
C SER A 20 8.44 18.17 0.52
N TYR A 21 8.47 16.97 1.08
CA TYR A 21 8.52 15.70 0.34
C TYR A 21 7.15 15.08 0.10
N HIS A 22 6.15 15.43 0.91
CA HIS A 22 4.85 14.76 0.91
C HIS A 22 3.67 15.74 0.86
N ALA A 23 3.90 16.98 0.47
CA ALA A 23 2.86 17.99 0.36
C ALA A 23 3.02 18.85 -0.90
N THR A 24 1.92 19.42 -1.39
CA THR A 24 1.98 20.36 -2.51
C THR A 24 2.74 21.63 -2.13
N PRO A 25 3.34 22.34 -3.11
CA PRO A 25 4.05 23.60 -2.86
C PRO A 25 3.18 24.67 -2.17
N GLU A 26 1.87 24.66 -2.40
CA GLU A 26 0.89 25.56 -1.81
C GLU A 26 0.57 25.20 -0.34
N GLY A 27 0.95 24.01 0.11
CA GLY A 27 0.80 23.56 1.48
C GLY A 27 -0.63 23.22 1.90
N ASP A 28 -1.49 23.01 0.93
CA ASP A 28 -2.90 22.73 1.22
C ASP A 28 -3.18 21.23 1.45
N TRP A 29 -2.26 20.33 1.04
CA TRP A 29 -2.49 18.87 1.04
C TRP A 29 -1.22 18.06 1.28
N GLY A 30 -1.38 16.85 1.80
CA GLY A 30 -0.30 15.92 2.08
C GLY A 30 0.08 15.95 3.57
N MET A 31 1.32 15.62 3.93
CA MET A 31 1.81 15.70 5.31
C MET A 31 1.91 17.18 5.73
N ALA A 32 0.77 17.72 6.08
CA ALA A 32 0.61 19.10 6.55
C ALA A 32 0.01 19.09 7.96
N GLY A 33 0.25 20.11 8.70
CA GLY A 33 -0.33 20.29 10.02
C GLY A 33 -0.58 21.76 10.31
N SER A 34 -1.27 22.01 11.41
CA SER A 34 -1.58 23.35 11.85
C SER A 34 -1.25 23.54 13.33
N VAL A 35 -0.73 24.72 13.67
CA VAL A 35 -0.54 25.15 15.04
C VAL A 35 -1.42 26.37 15.29
N VAL A 36 -2.29 26.27 16.27
CA VAL A 36 -3.13 27.40 16.75
C VAL A 36 -2.40 28.10 17.86
N VAL A 37 -2.18 29.39 17.70
CA VAL A 37 -1.54 30.25 18.70
C VAL A 37 -2.53 31.30 19.16
N GLY A 38 -2.85 31.32 20.48
CA GLY A 38 -3.81 32.23 21.07
C GLY A 38 -5.25 31.67 21.10
N ASP A 39 -6.19 32.52 21.54
CA ASP A 39 -7.63 32.18 21.68
C ASP A 39 -8.40 32.47 20.38
N ILE A 40 -7.94 31.96 19.25
CA ILE A 40 -8.70 32.04 18.00
C ILE A 40 -9.68 30.87 17.91
N GLU A 41 -10.93 31.15 17.51
CA GLU A 41 -11.87 30.08 17.15
C GLU A 41 -11.32 29.32 15.94
N TYR A 42 -10.83 28.13 16.17
CA TYR A 42 -10.54 27.16 15.11
C TYR A 42 -11.85 26.51 14.71
N GLN A 43 -12.37 26.83 13.54
CA GLN A 43 -13.36 25.96 12.91
C GLN A 43 -12.65 24.69 12.46
N GLU A 44 -12.67 23.68 13.31
CA GLU A 44 -12.51 22.32 12.80
C GLU A 44 -13.51 22.14 11.66
N TYR A 45 -13.03 21.66 10.52
CA TYR A 45 -13.95 21.07 9.55
C TYR A 45 -14.66 19.97 10.33
N THR A 46 -15.90 20.20 10.67
CA THR A 46 -16.71 19.21 11.36
C THR A 46 -16.79 18.03 10.43
N ASN A 47 -16.08 16.96 10.78
CA ASN A 47 -16.23 15.68 10.15
C ASN A 47 -17.73 15.42 10.05
N PHE A 48 -18.20 15.24 8.82
CA PHE A 48 -19.59 14.83 8.62
C PHE A 48 -19.78 13.57 9.44
N THR A 49 -20.68 13.60 10.41
CA THR A 49 -20.95 12.38 11.15
C THR A 49 -21.53 11.36 10.17
N LYS A 50 -21.22 10.09 10.37
CA LYS A 50 -21.71 8.95 9.58
C LYS A 50 -23.22 9.05 9.24
N ASN A 51 -24.02 9.63 10.11
CA ASN A 51 -25.46 9.87 9.92
C ASN A 51 -25.77 11.08 9.02
N ASP A 52 -24.89 12.06 8.91
CA ASP A 52 -25.10 13.22 8.04
C ASP A 52 -24.85 12.89 6.57
N VAL A 53 -23.95 11.95 6.31
CA VAL A 53 -23.61 11.47 4.96
C VAL A 53 -24.80 10.72 4.34
N VAL A 54 -25.39 9.79 5.08
CA VAL A 54 -26.49 8.93 4.60
C VAL A 54 -27.75 9.71 4.20
N ASN A 55 -27.96 10.89 4.74
CA ASN A 55 -29.21 11.66 4.57
C ASN A 55 -29.14 12.76 3.49
N LYS A 56 -28.01 12.96 2.82
CA LYS A 56 -27.80 14.10 1.90
C LYS A 56 -27.37 13.70 0.47
N PHE A 57 -27.57 12.46 0.05
CA PHE A 57 -27.21 12.05 -1.29
C PHE A 57 -28.10 12.72 -2.32
N SER A 58 -27.53 13.53 -3.22
CA SER A 58 -28.25 14.03 -4.40
C SER A 58 -28.40 12.93 -5.45
N GLY A 59 -27.40 12.07 -5.59
CA GLY A 59 -27.38 10.97 -6.55
C GLY A 59 -27.31 11.43 -8.00
N ASP A 60 -26.77 12.62 -8.25
CA ASP A 60 -26.62 13.15 -9.60
C ASP A 60 -25.39 12.53 -10.29
N VAL A 61 -25.47 12.46 -11.64
CA VAL A 61 -24.34 12.05 -12.47
C VAL A 61 -23.73 13.26 -13.16
N ARG A 62 -22.42 13.46 -12.92
CA ARG A 62 -21.60 14.51 -13.51
C ARG A 62 -20.81 13.93 -14.68
N TYR A 63 -21.21 14.26 -15.91
CA TYR A 63 -20.61 13.68 -17.11
C TYR A 63 -19.43 14.49 -17.61
N VAL A 64 -18.27 13.82 -17.76
CA VAL A 64 -17.02 14.38 -18.33
C VAL A 64 -16.72 13.67 -19.64
N PRO A 65 -16.40 14.36 -20.74
CA PRO A 65 -16.32 15.83 -20.90
C PRO A 65 -17.62 16.47 -21.39
N SER A 66 -18.71 15.74 -21.47
CA SER A 66 -19.93 16.21 -22.20
C SER A 66 -20.67 17.36 -21.49
N ILE A 67 -20.58 17.47 -20.17
CA ILE A 67 -21.17 18.55 -19.36
C ILE A 67 -20.09 19.37 -18.70
N TYR A 68 -19.09 18.73 -18.12
CA TYR A 68 -17.92 19.35 -17.49
C TYR A 68 -16.70 19.08 -18.36
N GLU A 69 -15.96 20.11 -18.71
CA GLU A 69 -14.82 19.99 -19.63
C GLU A 69 -13.67 19.17 -19.00
N THR A 70 -13.46 19.34 -17.70
CA THR A 70 -12.41 18.65 -16.94
C THR A 70 -13.00 17.75 -15.84
N ILE A 71 -12.22 16.78 -15.36
CA ILE A 71 -12.59 15.96 -14.21
C ILE A 71 -12.67 16.85 -12.96
N GLN A 72 -11.72 17.80 -12.81
CA GLN A 72 -11.71 18.71 -11.66
C GLN A 72 -12.98 19.55 -11.60
N ASP A 73 -13.47 20.12 -12.73
CA ASP A 73 -14.71 20.89 -12.75
C ASP A 73 -15.92 20.05 -12.28
N ALA A 74 -15.98 18.78 -12.70
CA ALA A 74 -17.05 17.87 -12.29
C ALA A 74 -16.96 17.51 -10.80
N VAL A 75 -15.76 17.29 -10.27
CA VAL A 75 -15.49 17.02 -8.85
C VAL A 75 -15.87 18.24 -8.00
N ASP A 76 -15.46 19.44 -8.41
CA ASP A 76 -15.77 20.69 -7.69
C ASP A 76 -17.28 21.02 -7.67
N ALA A 77 -18.02 20.60 -8.71
CA ALA A 77 -19.46 20.76 -8.80
C ALA A 77 -20.25 19.66 -8.07
N SER A 78 -19.57 18.62 -7.55
CA SER A 78 -20.24 17.47 -6.94
C SER A 78 -20.75 17.75 -5.53
N ASN A 79 -21.81 17.05 -5.17
CA ASN A 79 -22.32 16.93 -3.80
C ASN A 79 -22.11 15.49 -3.29
N PRO A 80 -22.14 15.27 -1.98
CA PRO A 80 -22.10 13.91 -1.44
C PRO A 80 -23.15 13.00 -2.08
N GLY A 81 -22.72 11.82 -2.53
CA GLY A 81 -23.54 10.85 -3.25
C GLY A 81 -23.50 10.94 -4.77
N ASP A 82 -22.86 11.96 -5.33
CA ASP A 82 -22.76 12.10 -6.78
C ASP A 82 -21.75 11.11 -7.39
N LEU A 83 -22.02 10.80 -8.66
CA LEU A 83 -21.11 10.04 -9.52
C LEU A 83 -20.50 10.97 -10.57
N VAL A 84 -19.20 11.13 -10.56
CA VAL A 84 -18.45 11.72 -11.67
C VAL A 84 -18.16 10.59 -12.67
N LEU A 85 -18.84 10.59 -13.79
CA LEU A 85 -18.72 9.57 -14.84
C LEU A 85 -17.90 10.12 -16.01
N ILE A 86 -16.74 9.50 -16.25
CA ILE A 86 -15.74 9.99 -17.18
C ILE A 86 -15.73 9.12 -18.44
N ASP A 87 -15.92 9.75 -19.59
CA ASP A 87 -15.83 9.09 -20.90
C ASP A 87 -14.36 8.92 -21.32
N ARG A 88 -14.14 8.12 -22.37
CA ARG A 88 -12.81 7.84 -22.93
C ARG A 88 -12.07 9.12 -23.28
N GLY A 89 -10.81 9.17 -22.90
CA GLY A 89 -9.95 10.31 -23.15
C GLY A 89 -8.67 10.25 -22.32
N ILE A 90 -7.72 11.10 -22.69
CA ILE A 90 -6.55 11.38 -21.88
C ILE A 90 -6.74 12.77 -21.27
N TYR A 91 -6.71 12.82 -19.95
CA TYR A 91 -6.95 13.99 -19.14
C TYR A 91 -5.63 14.44 -18.50
N TYR A 92 -5.13 15.60 -18.91
CA TYR A 92 -3.83 16.13 -18.47
C TYR A 92 -4.00 17.02 -17.24
N GLU A 93 -4.44 16.41 -16.15
CA GLU A 93 -4.75 17.14 -14.91
C GLU A 93 -4.33 16.36 -13.66
N GLU A 94 -4.23 17.07 -12.55
CA GLU A 94 -4.21 16.50 -11.20
C GLU A 94 -5.59 16.76 -10.59
N VAL A 95 -6.26 15.71 -10.14
CA VAL A 95 -7.61 15.83 -9.58
C VAL A 95 -7.54 15.88 -8.06
N VAL A 96 -7.98 16.98 -7.46
CA VAL A 96 -8.02 17.18 -6.01
C VAL A 96 -9.46 17.08 -5.52
N VAL A 97 -9.76 16.06 -4.73
CA VAL A 97 -11.09 15.82 -4.20
C VAL A 97 -11.28 16.55 -2.88
N ARG A 98 -12.35 17.36 -2.77
CA ARG A 98 -12.71 18.10 -1.56
C ARG A 98 -14.11 17.77 -1.04
N THR A 99 -14.91 17.08 -1.86
CA THR A 99 -16.27 16.70 -1.52
C THR A 99 -16.31 15.26 -1.01
N PRO A 100 -16.78 15.00 0.20
CA PRO A 100 -16.87 13.64 0.74
C PRO A 100 -17.94 12.83 0.03
N SER A 101 -17.79 11.50 0.12
CA SER A 101 -18.80 10.53 -0.31
C SER A 101 -19.18 10.65 -1.79
N ILE A 102 -18.23 10.92 -2.67
CA ILE A 102 -18.39 10.89 -4.12
C ILE A 102 -17.74 9.66 -4.74
N THR A 103 -18.24 9.26 -5.90
CA THR A 103 -17.60 8.23 -6.72
C THR A 103 -17.07 8.85 -8.01
N ILE A 104 -15.80 8.61 -8.32
CA ILE A 104 -15.15 9.03 -9.58
C ILE A 104 -14.92 7.76 -10.40
N ARG A 105 -15.56 7.64 -11.56
CA ARG A 105 -15.56 6.40 -12.34
C ARG A 105 -15.34 6.64 -13.82
N GLY A 106 -14.38 5.91 -14.40
CA GLY A 106 -14.20 5.82 -15.84
C GLY A 106 -15.10 4.76 -16.48
N ILE A 107 -15.57 5.00 -17.71
CA ILE A 107 -16.32 3.98 -18.46
C ILE A 107 -15.44 2.84 -18.99
N ASP A 108 -14.15 3.05 -19.09
CA ASP A 108 -13.17 2.06 -19.54
C ASP A 108 -11.79 2.37 -18.95
N ARG A 109 -11.30 1.49 -18.06
CA ARG A 109 -10.03 1.74 -17.35
C ARG A 109 -8.80 1.84 -18.27
N ASN A 110 -8.87 1.26 -19.46
CA ASN A 110 -7.74 1.29 -20.41
C ASN A 110 -7.77 2.54 -21.30
N GLU A 111 -8.91 3.22 -21.39
CA GLU A 111 -9.14 4.36 -22.28
C GLU A 111 -9.49 5.66 -21.52
N VAL A 112 -9.80 5.60 -20.22
CA VAL A 112 -9.94 6.77 -19.34
C VAL A 112 -8.62 6.91 -18.57
N ILE A 113 -7.80 7.86 -18.99
CA ILE A 113 -6.42 8.00 -18.53
C ILE A 113 -6.19 9.40 -17.98
N ILE A 114 -5.79 9.48 -16.72
CA ILE A 114 -5.23 10.69 -16.11
C ILE A 114 -3.73 10.62 -16.30
N ASP A 115 -3.17 11.56 -17.04
CA ASP A 115 -1.75 11.62 -17.39
C ASP A 115 -1.09 12.85 -16.76
N GLY A 116 -0.19 12.60 -15.83
CA GLY A 116 0.54 13.66 -15.14
C GLY A 116 1.64 14.30 -15.95
N GLU A 117 1.92 13.81 -17.18
CA GLU A 117 2.95 14.34 -18.09
C GLU A 117 4.34 14.48 -17.47
N PHE A 118 4.60 13.81 -16.33
CA PHE A 118 5.77 14.01 -15.47
C PHE A 118 5.91 15.45 -14.94
N GLU A 119 4.80 16.15 -14.80
CA GLU A 119 4.71 17.53 -14.32
C GLU A 119 3.76 17.67 -13.12
N LYS A 120 2.68 16.88 -13.08
CA LYS A 120 1.71 16.87 -11.98
C LYS A 120 2.21 16.00 -10.83
N ALA A 121 1.91 16.40 -9.59
CA ALA A 121 2.36 15.65 -8.42
C ALA A 121 1.65 14.31 -8.31
N ASN A 122 0.33 14.28 -8.44
CA ASN A 122 -0.47 13.06 -8.34
C ASN A 122 -1.48 12.95 -9.49
N GLY A 123 -2.05 11.76 -9.69
CA GLY A 123 -3.20 11.60 -10.57
C GLY A 123 -4.48 12.05 -9.89
N ILE A 124 -4.92 11.34 -8.84
CA ILE A 124 -6.05 11.74 -7.98
C ILE A 124 -5.59 11.80 -6.53
N ILE A 125 -5.87 12.91 -5.86
CA ILE A 125 -5.57 13.13 -4.45
C ILE A 125 -6.86 13.33 -3.63
N VAL A 126 -6.98 12.56 -2.54
CA VAL A 126 -8.06 12.61 -1.55
C VAL A 126 -7.41 12.77 -0.19
N ALA A 127 -7.38 13.98 0.35
CA ALA A 127 -6.70 14.24 1.61
C ALA A 127 -7.64 14.94 2.60
N GLY A 128 -7.83 14.32 3.79
CA GLY A 128 -8.77 14.79 4.80
C GLY A 128 -10.23 14.76 4.33
N VAL A 129 -10.58 13.83 3.44
CA VAL A 129 -11.93 13.71 2.86
C VAL A 129 -12.37 12.25 2.92
N ASP A 130 -13.53 12.01 3.50
CA ASP A 130 -14.06 10.67 3.76
C ASP A 130 -14.98 10.17 2.66
N GLY A 131 -15.08 8.84 2.54
CA GLY A 131 -16.09 8.16 1.73
C GLY A 131 -15.88 8.27 0.23
N VAL A 132 -14.66 8.48 -0.26
CA VAL A 132 -14.39 8.66 -1.70
C VAL A 132 -13.98 7.36 -2.36
N ALA A 133 -14.69 7.01 -3.44
CA ALA A 133 -14.37 5.88 -4.29
C ALA A 133 -13.80 6.34 -5.64
N VAL A 134 -12.72 5.68 -6.10
CA VAL A 134 -12.15 5.86 -7.44
C VAL A 134 -12.18 4.52 -8.16
N GLU A 135 -12.79 4.49 -9.33
CA GLU A 135 -13.11 3.24 -10.00
C GLU A 135 -12.82 3.30 -11.51
N ASN A 136 -12.29 2.20 -12.04
CA ASN A 136 -12.19 1.93 -13.48
C ASN A 136 -11.46 3.02 -14.29
N ILE A 137 -10.34 3.50 -13.77
CA ILE A 137 -9.52 4.59 -14.31
C ILE A 137 -8.05 4.21 -14.31
N THR A 138 -7.28 4.72 -15.26
CA THR A 138 -5.82 4.69 -15.26
C THR A 138 -5.24 6.04 -14.82
N ALA A 139 -4.25 6.01 -13.92
CA ALA A 139 -3.39 7.16 -13.61
C ALA A 139 -1.93 6.83 -13.90
N ARG A 140 -1.25 7.70 -14.65
CA ARG A 140 0.14 7.51 -15.06
C ARG A 140 0.95 8.79 -15.06
N ASN A 141 2.27 8.61 -15.06
CA ASN A 141 3.23 9.69 -15.28
C ASN A 141 3.13 10.84 -14.26
N ALA A 142 2.63 10.57 -13.05
CA ALA A 142 2.66 11.52 -11.95
C ALA A 142 4.06 11.55 -11.31
N LEU A 143 4.47 12.70 -10.77
CA LEU A 143 5.78 12.84 -10.10
C LEU A 143 5.86 12.08 -8.77
N LEU A 144 4.70 11.86 -8.13
CA LEU A 144 4.56 11.12 -6.87
C LEU A 144 3.61 9.93 -7.08
N ASN A 145 2.32 10.07 -6.80
CA ASN A 145 1.39 8.96 -6.70
C ASN A 145 0.39 8.92 -7.86
N GLY A 146 0.00 7.71 -8.26
CA GLY A 146 -1.12 7.55 -9.18
C GLY A 146 -2.45 7.90 -8.51
N PHE A 147 -2.75 7.22 -7.40
CA PHE A 147 -3.94 7.46 -6.56
C PHE A 147 -3.50 7.61 -5.11
N TYR A 148 -3.99 8.65 -4.44
CA TYR A 148 -3.53 9.01 -3.12
C TYR A 148 -4.69 9.32 -2.17
N TRP A 149 -4.82 8.54 -1.10
CA TRP A 149 -5.65 8.86 0.06
C TRP A 149 -4.76 9.18 1.26
N ALA A 150 -5.09 10.24 1.99
CA ALA A 150 -4.44 10.59 3.24
C ALA A 150 -5.44 11.10 4.27
N THR A 151 -5.31 10.64 5.51
CA THR A 151 -6.16 11.07 6.63
C THR A 151 -7.65 10.97 6.27
N SER A 152 -8.06 9.83 5.70
CA SER A 152 -9.41 9.57 5.19
C SER A 152 -10.03 8.35 5.87
N GLU A 153 -11.31 8.42 6.21
CA GLU A 153 -12.12 7.30 6.66
C GLU A 153 -13.07 6.85 5.54
N GLY A 154 -13.06 5.58 5.21
CA GLY A 154 -13.82 5.04 4.09
C GLY A 154 -13.24 5.41 2.74
N TYR A 155 -12.40 4.56 2.15
CA TYR A 155 -11.82 4.77 0.83
C TYR A 155 -11.92 3.53 -0.04
N ARG A 156 -12.04 3.74 -1.36
CA ARG A 156 -12.07 2.62 -2.29
C ARG A 156 -11.30 2.93 -3.57
N ALA A 157 -10.38 2.02 -3.92
CA ALA A 157 -9.77 1.94 -5.24
C ALA A 157 -10.19 0.62 -5.89
N SER A 158 -11.02 0.65 -6.94
CA SER A 158 -11.52 -0.56 -7.56
C SER A 158 -11.34 -0.52 -9.07
N TYR A 159 -10.77 -1.59 -9.65
CA TYR A 159 -10.46 -1.64 -11.08
C TYR A 159 -9.61 -0.46 -11.57
N VAL A 160 -8.71 0.08 -10.75
CA VAL A 160 -7.80 1.14 -11.19
C VAL A 160 -6.48 0.57 -11.69
N THR A 161 -5.82 1.30 -12.58
CA THR A 161 -4.48 1.01 -13.08
C THR A 161 -3.56 2.18 -12.78
N ALA A 162 -2.46 1.93 -12.09
CA ALA A 162 -1.43 2.94 -11.83
C ALA A 162 -0.11 2.49 -12.45
N TYR A 163 0.52 3.32 -13.29
CA TYR A 163 1.83 2.96 -13.80
C TYR A 163 2.71 4.17 -14.11
N ASN A 164 4.02 3.98 -13.96
CA ASN A 164 5.03 5.00 -14.18
C ASN A 164 4.78 6.26 -13.34
N ASN A 165 4.44 6.07 -12.07
CA ASN A 165 4.34 7.14 -11.08
C ASN A 165 5.59 7.16 -10.21
N GLY A 166 6.06 8.35 -9.81
CA GLY A 166 7.40 8.57 -9.28
C GLY A 166 7.62 8.12 -7.84
N ASP A 167 6.58 7.65 -7.14
CA ASP A 167 6.67 7.16 -5.77
C ASP A 167 5.80 5.91 -5.60
N TYR A 168 4.48 6.05 -5.39
CA TYR A 168 3.54 4.94 -5.24
C TYR A 168 2.55 4.84 -6.40
N GLY A 169 2.11 3.61 -6.68
CA GLY A 169 0.98 3.41 -7.59
C GLY A 169 -0.34 3.80 -6.93
N ILE A 170 -0.70 3.11 -5.85
CA ILE A 170 -1.92 3.33 -5.06
C ILE A 170 -1.51 3.43 -3.59
N TYR A 171 -1.76 4.58 -3.00
CA TYR A 171 -1.22 4.98 -1.71
C TYR A 171 -2.33 5.41 -0.75
N ALA A 172 -2.48 4.69 0.37
CA ALA A 172 -3.37 5.06 1.47
C ALA A 172 -2.53 5.25 2.75
N PHE A 173 -2.38 6.49 3.18
CA PHE A 173 -1.57 6.91 4.32
C PHE A 173 -2.47 7.49 5.40
N ASP A 174 -2.26 7.08 6.66
CA ASP A 174 -3.04 7.58 7.79
C ASP A 174 -4.56 7.51 7.52
N SER A 175 -4.99 6.44 6.84
CA SER A 175 -6.36 6.25 6.37
C SER A 175 -6.88 4.90 6.80
N VAL A 176 -8.17 4.82 7.10
CA VAL A 176 -8.81 3.62 7.65
C VAL A 176 -10.12 3.29 6.91
N ASP A 177 -10.66 2.10 7.14
CA ASP A 177 -11.91 1.62 6.54
C ASP A 177 -11.85 1.61 5.01
N GLY A 178 -10.86 0.86 4.45
CA GLY A 178 -10.54 0.95 3.04
C GLY A 178 -10.50 -0.34 2.25
N ILE A 179 -10.74 -0.24 0.93
CA ILE A 179 -10.61 -1.37 0.01
C ILE A 179 -9.84 -0.96 -1.23
N ILE A 180 -8.83 -1.76 -1.58
CA ILE A 180 -8.12 -1.73 -2.86
C ILE A 180 -8.33 -3.08 -3.54
N GLU A 181 -9.06 -3.10 -4.65
CA GLU A 181 -9.43 -4.37 -5.28
C GLU A 181 -9.37 -4.33 -6.81
N HIS A 182 -9.20 -5.51 -7.41
CA HIS A 182 -9.17 -5.68 -8.88
C HIS A 182 -8.26 -4.71 -9.62
N SER A 183 -7.23 -4.22 -8.95
CA SER A 183 -6.39 -3.12 -9.37
C SER A 183 -5.00 -3.59 -9.81
N TYR A 184 -4.32 -2.77 -10.57
CA TYR A 184 -3.00 -3.06 -11.11
C TYR A 184 -2.04 -1.90 -10.84
N ALA A 185 -0.81 -2.21 -10.44
CA ALA A 185 0.23 -1.20 -10.26
C ALA A 185 1.59 -1.67 -10.80
N SER A 186 2.28 -0.79 -11.55
CA SER A 186 3.63 -1.04 -12.05
C SER A 186 4.46 0.23 -12.20
N GLY A 187 5.79 0.06 -12.17
CA GLY A 187 6.72 1.16 -12.45
C GLY A 187 6.82 2.21 -11.35
N SER A 188 6.48 1.87 -10.10
CA SER A 188 6.55 2.75 -8.94
C SER A 188 7.83 2.49 -8.13
N PRO A 189 8.68 3.53 -7.87
CA PRO A 189 9.96 3.34 -7.18
C PRO A 189 9.85 2.91 -5.72
N ASP A 190 8.83 3.35 -4.99
CA ASP A 190 8.62 2.85 -3.63
C ASP A 190 7.80 1.57 -3.67
N ALA A 191 6.49 1.64 -3.90
CA ALA A 191 5.68 0.45 -3.98
C ALA A 191 4.51 0.58 -4.98
N GLY A 192 4.07 -0.57 -5.51
CA GLY A 192 2.84 -0.63 -6.30
C GLY A 192 1.62 -0.28 -5.45
N PHE A 193 1.55 -0.86 -4.24
CA PHE A 193 0.48 -0.64 -3.26
C PHE A 193 1.05 -0.32 -1.89
N TYR A 194 0.39 0.61 -1.20
CA TYR A 194 0.74 0.99 0.16
C TYR A 194 -0.51 1.24 1.00
N ILE A 195 -0.51 0.68 2.21
CA ILE A 195 -1.40 1.07 3.31
C ILE A 195 -0.52 1.18 4.55
N GLY A 196 -0.43 2.36 5.16
CA GLY A 196 0.45 2.60 6.30
C GLY A 196 -0.02 3.68 7.24
N GLN A 197 0.67 3.75 8.38
CA GLN A 197 0.36 4.66 9.49
C GLN A 197 -1.10 4.54 9.96
N CYS A 198 -1.63 3.32 10.09
CA CYS A 198 -2.99 3.08 10.58
C CYS A 198 -3.04 1.90 11.57
N TYR A 199 -3.84 2.07 12.63
CA TYR A 199 -4.15 0.99 13.57
C TYR A 199 -5.39 1.30 14.43
N PRO A 200 -6.50 0.51 14.28
CA PRO A 200 -6.68 -0.48 13.24
C PRO A 200 -6.79 0.17 11.87
N CYS A 201 -6.32 -0.55 10.82
CA CYS A 201 -6.48 -0.07 9.44
C CYS A 201 -7.88 -0.38 8.89
N ASP A 202 -8.50 -1.48 9.33
CA ASP A 202 -9.78 -1.96 8.82
C ASP A 202 -9.79 -1.92 7.28
N ALA A 203 -8.82 -2.61 6.67
CA ALA A 203 -8.57 -2.45 5.25
C ALA A 203 -8.28 -3.76 4.51
N VAL A 204 -8.61 -3.79 3.22
CA VAL A 204 -8.41 -4.96 2.36
C VAL A 204 -7.72 -4.57 1.06
N ILE A 205 -6.68 -5.34 0.70
CA ILE A 205 -6.13 -5.42 -0.66
C ILE A 205 -6.51 -6.79 -1.21
N ASN A 206 -7.35 -6.84 -2.24
CA ASN A 206 -7.88 -8.09 -2.80
C ASN A 206 -7.81 -8.13 -4.31
N ASN A 207 -7.37 -9.28 -4.85
CA ASN A 207 -7.36 -9.53 -6.29
C ASN A 207 -6.64 -8.44 -7.10
N VAL A 208 -5.46 -8.03 -6.63
CA VAL A 208 -4.61 -7.05 -7.30
C VAL A 208 -3.41 -7.70 -7.97
N ILE A 209 -2.82 -6.99 -8.92
CA ILE A 209 -1.53 -7.35 -9.55
C ILE A 209 -0.54 -6.21 -9.32
N SER A 210 0.60 -6.54 -8.74
CA SER A 210 1.73 -5.63 -8.54
C SER A 210 2.97 -6.19 -9.21
N GLU A 211 3.50 -5.49 -10.22
CA GLU A 211 4.70 -5.95 -10.92
C GLU A 211 5.59 -4.80 -11.38
N ASN A 212 6.88 -5.05 -11.50
CA ASN A 212 7.89 -4.10 -11.95
C ASN A 212 8.02 -2.82 -11.06
N ASN A 213 7.75 -2.93 -9.78
CA ASN A 213 7.90 -1.86 -8.80
C ASN A 213 9.15 -2.07 -7.92
N GLY A 214 9.52 -1.08 -7.13
CA GLY A 214 10.49 -1.24 -6.04
C GLY A 214 10.00 -2.31 -5.06
N LEU A 215 8.85 -2.11 -4.46
CA LEU A 215 8.13 -3.13 -3.70
C LEU A 215 6.78 -3.44 -4.36
N GLY A 216 6.36 -4.68 -4.27
CA GLY A 216 5.01 -5.04 -4.65
C GLY A 216 3.98 -4.40 -3.71
N TYR A 217 4.22 -4.53 -2.41
CA TYR A 217 3.49 -3.88 -1.34
C TYR A 217 4.46 -3.39 -0.25
N SER A 218 4.23 -2.19 0.25
CA SER A 218 4.83 -1.65 1.48
C SER A 218 3.73 -1.26 2.47
N GLY A 219 3.99 -1.48 3.77
CA GLY A 219 3.07 -1.07 4.83
C GLY A 219 3.87 -0.74 6.07
N THR A 220 4.07 0.55 6.33
CA THR A 220 4.82 1.02 7.49
C THR A 220 3.87 1.31 8.64
N ASN A 221 4.18 0.77 9.83
CA ASN A 221 3.40 1.00 11.06
C ASN A 221 1.90 0.83 10.86
N SER A 222 1.51 -0.21 10.13
CA SER A 222 0.13 -0.54 9.77
C SER A 222 -0.34 -1.80 10.49
N GLY A 223 -1.62 -2.11 10.41
CA GLY A 223 -2.20 -3.37 10.87
C GLY A 223 -3.50 -3.22 11.64
N GLY A 224 -3.93 -4.31 12.27
CA GLY A 224 -5.28 -4.38 12.84
C GLY A 224 -6.33 -4.48 11.72
N ASP A 225 -6.86 -5.69 11.50
CA ASP A 225 -7.79 -6.01 10.42
C ASP A 225 -7.33 -5.49 9.03
N LEU A 226 -6.02 -5.66 8.75
CA LEU A 226 -5.43 -5.39 7.44
C LEU A 226 -5.19 -6.69 6.68
N TYR A 227 -5.91 -6.89 5.59
CA TYR A 227 -5.90 -8.11 4.79
C TYR A 227 -5.31 -7.87 3.40
N ILE A 228 -4.27 -8.62 3.03
CA ILE A 228 -3.68 -8.67 1.69
C ILE A 228 -3.95 -10.06 1.15
N VAL A 229 -4.91 -10.18 0.24
CA VAL A 229 -5.47 -11.49 -0.10
C VAL A 229 -5.63 -11.71 -1.59
N SER A 230 -5.55 -12.99 -2.01
CA SER A 230 -5.91 -13.45 -3.37
C SER A 230 -5.26 -12.65 -4.50
N SER A 231 -4.05 -12.16 -4.29
CA SER A 231 -3.36 -11.19 -5.15
C SER A 231 -2.05 -11.73 -5.72
N VAL A 232 -1.52 -11.07 -6.73
CA VAL A 232 -0.26 -11.44 -7.40
C VAL A 232 0.77 -10.34 -7.22
N PHE A 233 1.91 -10.70 -6.65
CA PHE A 233 3.07 -9.82 -6.47
C PHE A 233 4.28 -10.44 -7.17
N ARG A 234 4.64 -9.94 -8.34
CA ARG A 234 5.67 -10.58 -9.14
C ARG A 234 6.60 -9.59 -9.82
N ASN A 235 7.81 -10.05 -10.09
CA ASN A 235 8.77 -9.30 -10.88
C ASN A 235 9.07 -7.87 -10.36
N ASN A 236 8.80 -7.61 -9.08
CA ASN A 236 9.23 -6.42 -8.38
C ASN A 236 10.69 -6.59 -7.90
N MET A 237 11.31 -5.55 -7.39
CA MET A 237 12.60 -5.70 -6.71
C MET A 237 12.45 -6.54 -5.43
N GLY A 238 11.48 -6.20 -4.57
CA GLY A 238 11.01 -6.99 -3.42
C GLY A 238 9.51 -7.23 -3.51
N GLY A 239 9.01 -8.29 -2.88
CA GLY A 239 7.58 -8.63 -2.96
C GLY A 239 6.72 -7.83 -2.00
N ILE A 240 6.42 -8.39 -0.82
CA ILE A 240 5.55 -7.80 0.21
C ILE A 240 6.41 -7.47 1.43
N ALA A 241 6.37 -6.23 1.91
CA ALA A 241 7.21 -5.74 3.00
C ALA A 241 6.45 -4.92 4.06
N PRO A 242 5.64 -5.55 4.94
CA PRO A 242 5.20 -4.89 6.16
C PRO A 242 6.41 -4.56 7.04
N ASN A 243 6.47 -3.33 7.53
CA ASN A 243 7.67 -2.88 8.22
C ASN A 243 7.39 -1.85 9.32
N THR A 244 8.30 -1.74 10.26
CA THR A 244 8.27 -0.75 11.33
C THR A 244 9.38 0.27 11.11
N LEU A 245 9.04 1.55 11.06
CA LEU A 245 9.95 2.67 11.01
C LEU A 245 9.59 3.73 12.06
N ASP A 246 10.60 4.47 12.52
CA ASP A 246 10.43 5.57 13.49
C ASP A 246 9.94 6.87 12.80
N SER A 247 10.01 6.93 11.47
CA SER A 247 9.62 8.09 10.67
C SER A 247 8.10 8.27 10.54
N GLU A 248 7.31 7.22 10.82
CA GLU A 248 5.86 7.25 10.80
C GLU A 248 5.28 7.00 12.18
N LEU A 249 4.04 7.48 12.41
CA LEU A 249 3.34 7.28 13.67
C LEU A 249 2.89 5.81 13.84
N LEU A 250 2.44 5.47 15.04
CA LEU A 250 1.83 4.19 15.43
C LEU A 250 2.73 2.94 15.34
N PRO A 251 4.08 3.02 15.50
CA PRO A 251 4.89 1.81 15.54
C PRO A 251 4.50 0.90 16.72
N PRO A 252 4.73 -0.42 16.62
CA PRO A 252 5.24 -1.16 15.47
C PRO A 252 4.13 -1.55 14.48
N GLU A 253 4.51 -1.98 13.28
CA GLU A 253 3.66 -2.73 12.37
C GLU A 253 3.18 -4.03 13.04
N ARG A 254 1.89 -4.39 12.85
CA ARG A 254 1.33 -5.55 13.56
C ARG A 254 -0.02 -6.02 13.02
N GLU A 255 -0.31 -7.32 13.21
CA GLU A 255 -1.64 -7.89 12.99
C GLU A 255 -2.14 -7.73 11.54
N SER A 256 -1.23 -7.87 10.57
CA SER A 256 -1.55 -7.94 9.17
C SER A 256 -1.74 -9.38 8.71
N PHE A 257 -2.67 -9.61 7.78
CA PHE A 257 -3.03 -10.91 7.26
C PHE A 257 -2.68 -11.02 5.77
N ILE A 258 -1.68 -11.83 5.42
CA ILE A 258 -1.22 -12.06 4.04
C ILE A 258 -1.65 -13.47 3.66
N ILE A 259 -2.76 -13.61 2.92
CA ILE A 259 -3.42 -14.90 2.74
C ILE A 259 -3.79 -15.18 1.28
N GLY A 260 -3.43 -16.36 0.78
CA GLY A 260 -3.88 -16.83 -0.55
C GLY A 260 -3.27 -16.11 -1.73
N ASN A 261 -2.11 -15.49 -1.57
CA ASN A 261 -1.45 -14.75 -2.62
C ASN A 261 -0.46 -15.61 -3.41
N HIS A 262 -0.18 -15.21 -4.64
CA HIS A 262 0.93 -15.71 -5.44
C HIS A 262 2.05 -14.67 -5.50
N ILE A 263 3.19 -14.99 -4.90
CA ILE A 263 4.35 -14.11 -4.80
C ILE A 263 5.51 -14.79 -5.53
N GLU A 264 5.91 -14.26 -6.69
CA GLU A 264 6.93 -14.92 -7.52
C GLU A 264 7.97 -13.97 -8.07
N ASN A 265 9.20 -14.48 -8.16
CA ASN A 265 10.30 -13.85 -8.91
C ASN A 265 10.51 -12.35 -8.61
N ASN A 266 10.40 -11.93 -7.35
CA ASN A 266 10.67 -10.55 -6.96
C ASN A 266 12.18 -10.32 -6.86
N ASN A 267 12.84 -10.33 -8.00
CA ASN A 267 14.28 -10.29 -8.21
C ASN A 267 14.70 -9.20 -9.19
N ASN A 268 13.78 -8.31 -9.58
CA ASN A 268 13.98 -7.41 -10.70
C ASN A 268 14.91 -6.25 -10.35
N THR A 269 16.19 -6.40 -10.74
CA THR A 269 17.19 -5.33 -10.56
C THR A 269 17.00 -4.15 -11.49
N LYS A 270 16.10 -4.27 -12.48
CA LYS A 270 15.73 -3.19 -13.40
C LYS A 270 14.41 -2.52 -13.03
N ALA A 271 13.75 -2.98 -11.99
CA ALA A 271 12.63 -2.21 -11.42
C ALA A 271 13.12 -0.85 -10.93
N PRO A 272 12.31 0.20 -11.03
CA PRO A 272 12.65 1.45 -10.38
C PRO A 272 12.66 1.23 -8.87
N ALA A 273 13.54 1.91 -8.16
CA ALA A 273 13.58 1.82 -6.70
C ALA A 273 14.31 3.00 -6.09
N TRP A 274 13.86 3.45 -4.95
CA TRP A 274 14.65 4.32 -4.09
C TRP A 274 15.83 3.55 -3.47
N PRO A 275 16.95 4.21 -3.15
CA PRO A 275 18.14 3.52 -2.64
C PRO A 275 17.89 2.64 -1.41
N ASN A 276 16.97 3.02 -0.52
CA ASN A 276 16.60 2.25 0.66
C ASN A 276 15.83 0.96 0.32
N GLN A 277 15.12 0.91 -0.79
CA GLN A 277 14.37 -0.28 -1.22
C GLN A 277 15.27 -1.44 -1.63
N TYR A 278 16.52 -1.18 -1.98
CA TYR A 278 17.44 -2.23 -2.42
C TYR A 278 17.70 -3.31 -1.35
N ILE A 279 17.48 -2.99 -0.08
CA ILE A 279 17.55 -3.96 1.02
C ILE A 279 16.56 -5.12 0.82
N THR A 280 15.47 -4.88 0.12
CA THR A 280 14.39 -5.85 -0.11
C THR A 280 14.61 -6.76 -1.31
N LEU A 281 15.58 -6.43 -2.20
CA LEU A 281 15.84 -7.16 -3.45
C LEU A 281 15.92 -8.67 -3.23
N GLY A 282 15.13 -9.41 -3.98
CA GLY A 282 15.19 -10.86 -4.02
C GLY A 282 14.48 -11.56 -2.86
N ASN A 283 13.60 -10.86 -2.15
CA ASN A 283 12.77 -11.48 -1.13
C ASN A 283 11.30 -11.52 -1.58
N GLY A 284 10.60 -12.59 -1.20
CA GLY A 284 9.16 -12.72 -1.42
C GLY A 284 8.36 -11.93 -0.41
N ILE A 285 8.41 -12.32 0.87
CA ILE A 285 7.77 -11.61 1.99
C ILE A 285 8.82 -11.27 3.04
N ILE A 286 8.84 -10.01 3.48
CA ILE A 286 9.72 -9.52 4.54
C ILE A 286 8.87 -8.93 5.65
N ILE A 287 8.82 -9.57 6.81
CA ILE A 287 8.26 -8.96 8.03
C ILE A 287 9.40 -8.31 8.77
N ALA A 288 9.49 -6.98 8.71
CA ALA A 288 10.59 -6.21 9.31
C ALA A 288 10.13 -5.45 10.56
N GLY A 289 10.40 -6.00 11.73
CA GLY A 289 9.99 -5.42 13.02
C GLY A 289 8.50 -5.53 13.31
N GLY A 290 7.77 -6.36 12.53
CA GLY A 290 6.33 -6.53 12.65
C GLY A 290 5.92 -7.61 13.66
N ASN A 291 4.76 -7.43 14.28
CA ASN A 291 4.28 -8.30 15.36
C ASN A 291 2.93 -8.94 15.04
N ASN A 292 2.77 -10.22 15.41
CA ASN A 292 1.50 -10.96 15.33
C ASN A 292 0.91 -11.06 13.92
N ASN A 293 1.71 -10.94 12.87
CA ASN A 293 1.26 -11.08 11.49
C ASN A 293 0.97 -12.53 11.14
N VAL A 294 0.05 -12.74 10.20
CA VAL A 294 -0.34 -14.06 9.71
C VAL A 294 -0.03 -14.17 8.22
N ILE A 295 0.91 -15.04 7.87
CA ILE A 295 1.27 -15.39 6.50
C ILE A 295 0.77 -16.80 6.23
N LYS A 296 -0.32 -16.94 5.47
CA LYS A 296 -1.01 -18.23 5.35
C LYS A 296 -1.50 -18.54 3.93
N ASN A 297 -1.44 -19.81 3.54
CA ASN A 297 -1.98 -20.29 2.27
C ASN A 297 -1.44 -19.55 1.02
N ASN A 298 -0.22 -19.04 1.04
CA ASN A 298 0.40 -18.39 -0.12
C ASN A 298 1.25 -19.38 -0.91
N VAL A 299 1.40 -19.10 -2.21
CA VAL A 299 2.45 -19.69 -3.07
C VAL A 299 3.55 -18.65 -3.24
N ILE A 300 4.75 -19.00 -2.81
CA ILE A 300 5.91 -18.09 -2.79
C ILE A 300 7.08 -18.81 -3.45
N ASN A 301 7.53 -18.34 -4.61
CA ASN A 301 8.51 -19.08 -5.40
C ASN A 301 9.52 -18.20 -6.15
N ASP A 302 10.67 -18.80 -6.43
CA ASP A 302 11.71 -18.27 -7.31
C ASP A 302 12.30 -16.93 -6.82
N HIS A 303 12.75 -16.87 -5.55
CA HIS A 303 13.38 -15.69 -4.99
C HIS A 303 14.89 -15.84 -4.81
N ASN A 304 15.65 -14.79 -5.14
CA ASN A 304 17.11 -14.81 -5.05
C ASN A 304 17.65 -14.81 -3.61
N LEU A 305 16.84 -14.45 -2.63
CA LEU A 305 17.20 -14.53 -1.23
C LEU A 305 16.27 -15.45 -0.46
N PHE A 306 15.22 -14.89 0.09
CA PHE A 306 14.28 -15.59 0.96
C PHE A 306 12.88 -15.58 0.35
N GLY A 307 12.20 -16.72 0.43
CA GLY A 307 10.78 -16.77 0.17
C GLY A 307 10.01 -15.96 1.23
N VAL A 308 10.20 -16.33 2.50
CA VAL A 308 9.68 -15.57 3.66
C VAL A 308 10.80 -15.32 4.64
N VAL A 309 10.98 -14.10 5.08
CA VAL A 309 11.88 -13.74 6.17
C VAL A 309 11.16 -12.91 7.23
N VAL A 310 11.23 -13.37 8.48
CA VAL A 310 10.82 -12.61 9.66
C VAL A 310 12.09 -12.04 10.30
N THR A 311 12.21 -10.74 10.37
CA THR A 311 13.41 -10.04 10.82
C THR A 311 13.08 -8.81 11.65
N ALA A 312 14.05 -8.37 12.45
CA ALA A 312 13.95 -7.06 13.09
C ALA A 312 14.06 -5.92 12.06
N SER A 313 13.47 -4.78 12.36
CA SER A 313 13.76 -3.51 11.71
C SER A 313 14.78 -2.71 12.53
N PHE A 314 15.65 -2.02 11.82
CA PHE A 314 16.64 -1.10 12.39
C PHE A 314 16.39 0.26 11.74
N ASP A 315 15.96 1.19 12.55
CA ASP A 315 15.84 2.59 12.22
C ASP A 315 16.49 3.40 13.37
N ASP A 316 15.93 4.47 13.84
CA ASP A 316 16.41 5.16 15.06
C ASP A 316 16.32 4.22 16.28
N ASN A 317 15.32 3.36 16.33
CA ASN A 317 15.16 2.31 17.31
C ASN A 317 15.34 0.91 16.71
N TYR A 318 15.57 -0.07 17.58
CA TYR A 318 15.54 -1.48 17.24
C TYR A 318 14.15 -2.05 17.47
N TRP A 319 13.51 -2.50 16.41
CA TRP A 319 12.17 -3.09 16.42
C TRP A 319 12.26 -4.61 16.17
N PRO A 320 12.14 -5.46 17.19
CA PRO A 320 12.14 -6.90 17.02
C PRO A 320 10.80 -7.38 16.44
N ALA A 321 10.82 -8.46 15.68
CA ALA A 321 9.61 -9.11 15.17
C ALA A 321 9.15 -10.21 16.13
N HIS A 322 7.90 -10.16 16.59
CA HIS A 322 7.37 -11.10 17.58
C HIS A 322 6.03 -11.72 17.14
N GLY A 323 5.79 -12.97 17.56
CA GLY A 323 4.46 -13.58 17.50
C GLY A 323 3.92 -13.85 16.10
N ASN A 324 4.74 -13.73 15.05
CA ASN A 324 4.28 -13.91 13.68
C ASN A 324 4.01 -15.38 13.36
N LEU A 325 2.98 -15.65 12.58
CA LEU A 325 2.56 -16.99 12.17
C LEU A 325 2.79 -17.18 10.67
N VAL A 326 3.68 -18.09 10.29
CA VAL A 326 3.90 -18.53 8.90
C VAL A 326 3.34 -19.94 8.77
N GLN A 327 2.19 -20.10 8.10
CA GLN A 327 1.42 -21.34 8.16
C GLN A 327 0.88 -21.76 6.79
N ASP A 328 0.95 -23.07 6.51
CA ASP A 328 0.29 -23.73 5.37
C ASP A 328 0.63 -23.09 4.00
N ASN A 329 1.82 -22.49 3.85
CA ASN A 329 2.29 -21.93 2.61
C ASN A 329 3.08 -22.96 1.78
N ILE A 330 3.15 -22.76 0.47
CA ILE A 330 4.10 -23.42 -0.43
C ILE A 330 5.21 -22.41 -0.71
N ILE A 331 6.42 -22.67 -0.22
CA ILE A 331 7.58 -21.76 -0.31
C ILE A 331 8.74 -22.53 -0.90
N ILE A 332 9.13 -22.23 -2.13
CA ILE A 332 10.09 -23.05 -2.88
C ILE A 332 11.03 -22.21 -3.76
N ASN A 333 12.14 -22.84 -4.13
CA ASN A 333 13.11 -22.30 -5.08
C ASN A 333 13.72 -20.95 -4.64
N SER A 334 13.85 -20.72 -3.34
CA SER A 334 14.54 -19.53 -2.87
C SER A 334 16.03 -19.82 -2.68
N ASN A 335 16.90 -19.04 -3.31
CA ASN A 335 18.33 -19.39 -3.40
C ASN A 335 19.05 -19.42 -2.05
N LYS A 336 18.67 -18.57 -1.11
CA LYS A 336 19.29 -18.56 0.23
C LYS A 336 18.54 -19.45 1.22
N ALA A 337 17.24 -19.24 1.35
CA ALA A 337 16.34 -20.17 2.04
C ALA A 337 14.87 -19.83 1.70
N ASP A 338 14.03 -20.85 1.72
CA ASP A 338 12.60 -20.69 1.56
C ASP A 338 11.99 -19.95 2.77
N MET A 339 12.41 -20.29 3.97
CA MET A 339 11.99 -19.61 5.20
C MET A 339 13.18 -19.17 6.04
N ALA A 340 13.09 -17.99 6.64
CA ALA A 340 14.11 -17.49 7.56
C ALA A 340 13.54 -16.73 8.75
N LEU A 341 14.20 -16.89 9.89
CA LEU A 341 14.03 -16.08 11.08
C LEU A 341 15.37 -15.40 11.38
N SER A 342 15.42 -14.08 11.30
CA SER A 342 16.63 -13.30 11.40
C SER A 342 16.49 -12.18 12.43
N GLY A 343 17.59 -11.83 13.11
CA GLY A 343 17.62 -10.80 14.14
C GLY A 343 17.69 -11.34 15.56
N VAL A 344 17.91 -10.43 16.51
CA VAL A 344 18.03 -10.75 17.94
C VAL A 344 16.67 -10.52 18.62
N SER A 345 16.31 -11.39 19.56
CA SER A 345 15.08 -11.25 20.37
C SER A 345 13.74 -11.40 19.62
N ASN A 346 13.72 -12.08 18.49
CA ASN A 346 12.49 -12.42 17.76
C ASN A 346 11.79 -13.58 18.47
N LEU A 347 10.90 -13.28 19.41
CA LEU A 347 10.23 -14.28 20.25
C LEU A 347 8.88 -14.73 19.68
N ALA A 348 8.49 -15.98 20.01
CA ALA A 348 7.17 -16.54 19.74
C ALA A 348 6.74 -16.58 18.26
N ASN A 349 7.66 -16.41 17.30
CA ASN A 349 7.33 -16.62 15.90
C ASN A 349 7.10 -18.10 15.62
N CYS A 350 6.04 -18.43 14.89
CA CYS A 350 5.58 -19.79 14.65
C CYS A 350 5.60 -20.14 13.16
N PHE A 351 6.27 -21.25 12.83
CA PHE A 351 6.30 -21.80 11.47
C PHE A 351 5.70 -23.21 11.52
N LYS A 352 4.61 -23.45 10.80
CA LYS A 352 3.96 -24.76 10.80
C LYS A 352 3.20 -25.06 9.51
N GLY A 353 3.15 -26.33 9.12
CA GLY A 353 2.36 -26.81 7.98
C GLY A 353 2.87 -26.33 6.61
N ASN A 354 4.00 -25.62 6.52
CA ASN A 354 4.51 -25.14 5.25
C ASN A 354 5.19 -26.24 4.44
N SER A 355 5.05 -26.22 3.14
CA SER A 355 5.83 -27.01 2.19
C SER A 355 7.04 -26.18 1.74
N PHE A 356 8.25 -26.65 2.03
CA PHE A 356 9.50 -25.94 1.75
C PHE A 356 10.69 -26.92 1.66
N GLN A 357 11.82 -26.47 1.15
CA GLN A 357 13.04 -27.28 1.04
C GLN A 357 14.12 -26.82 2.03
N THR A 358 14.28 -25.53 2.22
CA THR A 358 15.37 -24.92 2.98
C THR A 358 14.87 -23.93 4.02
N SER A 359 15.57 -23.86 5.17
CA SER A 359 15.26 -22.84 6.21
C SER A 359 16.48 -22.36 6.97
N PHE A 360 16.43 -21.13 7.48
CA PHE A 360 17.37 -20.57 8.43
C PHE A 360 16.66 -20.06 9.70
N PRO A 361 16.98 -20.60 10.89
CA PRO A 361 17.87 -21.74 11.12
C PRO A 361 17.31 -23.03 10.53
N PRO A 362 18.17 -24.04 10.29
CA PRO A 362 17.71 -25.37 9.87
C PRO A 362 16.70 -25.94 10.85
N GLY A 363 15.60 -26.51 10.32
CA GLY A 363 14.53 -27.11 11.13
C GLY A 363 13.64 -26.10 11.86
N ILE A 364 13.51 -24.89 11.36
CA ILE A 364 12.68 -23.83 11.94
C ILE A 364 11.25 -24.29 12.23
N GLN A 365 10.65 -25.07 11.34
CA GLN A 365 9.28 -25.60 11.49
C GLN A 365 9.21 -26.81 12.45
N THR A 366 10.23 -27.65 12.49
CA THR A 366 10.23 -28.89 13.30
C THR A 366 10.68 -28.66 14.75
N SER A 367 11.34 -27.56 15.02
CA SER A 367 11.95 -27.28 16.32
C SER A 367 10.99 -26.74 17.38
N GLY A 368 9.65 -26.82 17.14
CA GLY A 368 8.63 -26.49 18.14
C GLY A 368 8.48 -24.97 18.36
N SER A 369 8.56 -24.20 17.31
CA SER A 369 8.38 -22.73 17.35
C SER A 369 6.97 -22.30 17.76
N CYS A 370 5.97 -23.21 17.61
CA CYS A 370 4.57 -22.95 17.94
C CYS A 370 4.26 -23.50 19.32
N GLY A 371 4.21 -22.66 20.34
CA GLY A 371 3.86 -23.04 21.71
C GLY A 371 4.65 -22.29 22.77
N SER A 372 4.37 -22.53 24.03
CA SER A 372 4.81 -21.77 25.21
C SER A 372 6.32 -21.74 25.50
N ASN A 373 7.17 -22.16 24.59
CA ASN A 373 8.61 -22.16 24.82
C ASN A 373 9.21 -20.79 24.46
N LEU A 374 9.44 -20.02 25.50
CA LEU A 374 10.04 -18.69 25.57
C LEU A 374 11.47 -18.55 24.99
N PHE A 375 12.02 -19.59 24.40
CA PHE A 375 13.37 -19.53 23.87
C PHE A 375 13.33 -19.36 22.35
N ALA A 376 13.63 -18.17 21.90
CA ALA A 376 14.04 -17.92 20.53
C ALA A 376 15.13 -18.93 20.16
N ARG A 377 14.81 -19.89 19.32
CA ARG A 377 15.80 -20.82 18.81
C ARG A 377 16.55 -20.08 17.70
N GLY A 378 17.79 -19.81 17.97
CA GLY A 378 18.84 -19.40 17.07
C GLY A 378 18.38 -18.62 15.85
N SER A 379 18.19 -17.31 16.00
CA SER A 379 17.99 -16.44 14.85
C SER A 379 19.23 -16.47 13.94
N ASP A 380 19.03 -16.63 12.65
CA ASP A 380 20.12 -16.52 11.71
C ASP A 380 20.51 -15.06 11.52
N LEU A 381 21.69 -14.69 12.00
CA LEU A 381 22.25 -13.36 11.80
C LEU A 381 22.70 -13.11 10.35
N SER A 382 22.77 -14.14 9.50
CA SER A 382 23.26 -13.98 8.13
C SER A 382 22.32 -13.13 7.26
N GLY A 383 21.00 -13.20 7.50
CA GLY A 383 20.01 -12.32 6.86
C GLY A 383 20.22 -10.86 7.22
N LEU A 384 20.47 -10.58 8.50
CA LEU A 384 20.81 -9.25 9.00
C LEU A 384 22.10 -8.72 8.38
N TRP A 385 23.16 -9.52 8.37
CA TRP A 385 24.42 -9.14 7.74
C TRP A 385 24.30 -8.90 6.25
N SER A 386 23.51 -9.69 5.53
CA SER A 386 23.29 -9.45 4.10
C SER A 386 22.51 -8.16 3.85
N SER A 387 21.56 -7.80 4.71
CA SER A 387 20.83 -6.53 4.65
C SER A 387 21.75 -5.34 4.93
N ILE A 388 22.55 -5.41 5.98
CA ILE A 388 23.56 -4.37 6.30
C ILE A 388 24.56 -4.20 5.14
N ALA A 389 25.06 -5.31 4.58
CA ALA A 389 25.98 -5.26 3.45
C ALA A 389 25.36 -4.60 2.22
N ARG A 390 24.07 -4.78 1.98
CA ARG A 390 23.34 -4.13 0.89
C ARG A 390 23.19 -2.63 1.12
N VAL A 391 22.80 -2.21 2.32
CA VAL A 391 22.72 -0.79 2.67
C VAL A 391 24.09 -0.12 2.45
N VAL A 392 25.18 -0.75 2.87
CA VAL A 392 26.53 -0.24 2.62
C VAL A 392 26.86 -0.19 1.13
N TYR A 393 26.43 -1.18 0.36
CA TYR A 393 26.66 -1.23 -1.09
C TYR A 393 25.90 -0.10 -1.81
N VAL A 394 24.64 0.10 -1.46
CA VAL A 394 23.80 1.18 -2.01
C VAL A 394 24.38 2.55 -1.68
N ASN A 395 24.79 2.78 -0.44
CA ASN A 395 25.39 4.06 -0.01
C ASN A 395 26.70 4.39 -0.75
N LYS A 396 27.33 3.41 -1.40
CA LYS A 396 28.50 3.65 -2.24
C LYS A 396 28.17 4.06 -3.68
N GLY A 397 26.89 4.19 -4.04
CA GLY A 397 26.46 4.64 -5.36
C GLY A 397 26.76 3.66 -6.50
N SER A 398 26.92 2.36 -6.19
CA SER A 398 27.29 1.31 -7.17
C SER A 398 26.08 0.56 -7.72
N PHE A 399 24.87 1.09 -7.56
CA PHE A 399 23.64 0.41 -7.87
C PHE A 399 22.83 1.17 -8.92
N GLU A 400 22.51 0.49 -10.03
CA GLU A 400 21.67 1.00 -11.11
C GLU A 400 20.27 0.39 -10.98
N VAL A 401 19.26 1.22 -10.92
CA VAL A 401 17.82 0.88 -10.97
C VAL A 401 17.22 1.30 -12.30
N GLY A 402 16.05 0.77 -12.62
CA GLY A 402 15.27 1.25 -13.76
C GLY A 402 14.79 2.69 -13.57
N ASP A 403 14.60 3.38 -14.68
CA ASP A 403 13.94 4.68 -14.68
C ASP A 403 12.42 4.46 -14.73
N TRP A 404 11.74 4.88 -13.68
CA TRP A 404 10.29 4.73 -13.54
C TRP A 404 9.50 5.38 -14.68
N ARG A 405 10.06 6.40 -15.33
CA ARG A 405 9.44 7.09 -16.47
C ARG A 405 9.40 6.25 -17.74
N THR A 406 10.18 5.19 -17.79
CA THR A 406 10.38 4.38 -19.00
C THR A 406 10.04 2.91 -18.79
N MET A 407 9.37 2.58 -17.69
CA MET A 407 8.93 1.21 -17.47
C MET A 407 7.86 0.83 -18.50
N PRO A 408 7.78 -0.46 -18.88
CA PRO A 408 6.82 -0.91 -19.88
C PRO A 408 5.38 -0.56 -19.52
N GLU A 409 4.60 -0.17 -20.50
CA GLU A 409 3.13 -0.04 -20.33
C GLU A 409 2.54 -1.39 -19.91
N PRO A 410 1.54 -1.38 -19.02
CA PRO A 410 0.88 -2.60 -18.60
C PRO A 410 0.07 -3.23 -19.73
N PRO A 411 -0.17 -4.54 -19.70
CA PRO A 411 -1.16 -5.16 -20.55
C PRO A 411 -2.56 -4.60 -20.25
N LEU A 412 -3.47 -4.69 -21.21
CA LEU A 412 -4.87 -4.29 -21.01
C LEU A 412 -5.46 -5.02 -19.81
N GLN A 413 -6.11 -4.27 -18.95
CA GLN A 413 -6.71 -4.75 -17.74
C GLN A 413 -8.23 -4.95 -17.90
N ALA A 414 -8.80 -5.88 -17.13
CA ALA A 414 -10.25 -6.08 -17.15
C ALA A 414 -10.98 -4.84 -16.59
N ASN A 415 -12.03 -4.43 -17.27
CA ASN A 415 -12.92 -3.37 -16.80
C ASN A 415 -13.82 -3.87 -15.68
N MET A 416 -14.29 -2.95 -14.85
CA MET A 416 -15.37 -3.24 -13.92
C MET A 416 -16.66 -3.62 -14.66
N PRO A 417 -17.50 -4.48 -14.09
CA PRO A 417 -18.80 -4.79 -14.68
C PRO A 417 -19.72 -3.56 -14.74
N SER A 418 -20.33 -3.31 -15.90
CA SER A 418 -21.35 -2.27 -16.11
C SER A 418 -20.97 -0.86 -15.60
N PRO A 419 -19.82 -0.29 -16.02
CA PRO A 419 -19.30 0.97 -15.47
C PRO A 419 -20.23 2.17 -15.69
N SER A 420 -21.05 2.15 -16.75
CA SER A 420 -22.00 3.22 -17.07
C SER A 420 -23.31 3.19 -16.27
N SER A 421 -23.53 2.17 -15.45
CA SER A 421 -24.73 2.05 -14.63
C SER A 421 -24.60 2.79 -13.31
N TYR A 422 -25.46 3.78 -13.08
CA TYR A 422 -25.55 4.49 -11.81
C TYR A 422 -25.90 3.54 -10.65
N PHE A 423 -26.82 2.61 -10.88
CA PHE A 423 -27.37 1.73 -9.84
C PHE A 423 -26.48 0.53 -9.50
N SER A 424 -25.49 0.22 -10.29
CA SER A 424 -24.50 -0.79 -9.93
C SER A 424 -23.40 -0.13 -9.11
N ASN A 425 -23.59 -0.08 -7.79
CA ASN A 425 -22.54 0.20 -6.83
C ASN A 425 -21.95 1.63 -6.83
N VAL A 426 -22.79 2.67 -6.86
CA VAL A 426 -22.36 3.98 -6.39
C VAL A 426 -22.35 3.90 -4.86
N PHE A 427 -21.17 3.89 -4.30
CA PHE A 427 -21.00 3.88 -2.85
C PHE A 427 -20.46 5.23 -2.42
N PRO A 428 -21.07 5.84 -1.41
CA PRO A 428 -20.21 6.45 -0.42
C PRO A 428 -19.39 5.30 0.18
N ALA A 429 -18.10 5.43 0.16
CA ALA A 429 -17.21 4.46 0.81
C ALA A 429 -17.28 4.66 2.33
N VAL A 430 -18.41 4.29 2.94
CA VAL A 430 -18.66 4.35 4.39
C VAL A 430 -18.89 2.93 4.87
N ASP A 431 -18.24 2.54 5.96
CA ASP A 431 -18.25 1.17 6.48
C ASP A 431 -17.84 0.13 5.41
N VAL A 432 -16.86 0.48 4.59
CA VAL A 432 -16.46 -0.31 3.43
C VAL A 432 -15.97 -1.68 3.87
N PHE A 433 -15.10 -1.71 4.88
CA PHE A 433 -14.55 -2.95 5.42
C PHE A 433 -15.63 -3.81 6.08
N ALA A 434 -16.49 -3.22 6.90
CA ALA A 434 -17.55 -3.95 7.59
C ALA A 434 -18.60 -4.53 6.64
N ASN A 435 -18.77 -3.94 5.45
CA ASN A 435 -19.71 -4.39 4.42
C ASN A 435 -19.02 -5.23 3.31
N TYR A 436 -17.73 -5.51 3.44
CA TYR A 436 -16.98 -6.28 2.45
C TYR A 436 -17.28 -7.78 2.62
N ASP A 437 -17.96 -8.36 1.62
CA ASP A 437 -18.39 -9.77 1.66
C ASP A 437 -17.25 -10.72 1.23
N ILE A 438 -16.30 -10.94 2.11
CA ILE A 438 -15.27 -11.95 1.93
C ILE A 438 -15.10 -12.79 3.20
N ASP A 439 -15.07 -14.09 3.05
CA ASP A 439 -14.75 -15.01 4.14
C ASP A 439 -13.23 -15.24 4.23
N PHE A 440 -12.55 -14.39 4.97
CA PHE A 440 -11.11 -14.46 5.18
C PHE A 440 -10.63 -15.79 5.76
N THR A 441 -11.51 -16.53 6.46
CA THR A 441 -11.16 -17.81 7.08
C THR A 441 -11.06 -18.95 6.07
N ASN A 442 -11.73 -18.82 4.94
CA ASN A 442 -11.83 -19.83 3.89
C ASN A 442 -10.97 -19.54 2.64
N ILE A 443 -10.12 -18.53 2.67
CA ILE A 443 -9.19 -18.26 1.57
C ILE A 443 -8.19 -19.42 1.47
N LYS A 444 -8.19 -20.06 0.30
CA LYS A 444 -7.35 -21.23 -0.01
C LYS A 444 -6.05 -20.79 -0.68
N LEU A 445 -5.15 -21.77 -0.83
CA LEU A 445 -4.02 -21.62 -1.75
C LEU A 445 -4.50 -21.19 -3.15
N PRO A 446 -3.79 -20.29 -3.84
CA PRO A 446 -4.12 -19.92 -5.21
C PRO A 446 -4.07 -21.13 -6.15
N GLU A 447 -4.83 -21.10 -7.25
CA GLU A 447 -4.90 -22.20 -8.23
C GLU A 447 -3.51 -22.59 -8.77
N THR A 448 -2.59 -21.65 -8.83
CA THR A 448 -1.20 -21.89 -9.21
C THR A 448 -0.48 -22.90 -8.30
N ALA A 449 -1.01 -23.15 -7.09
CA ALA A 449 -0.46 -24.14 -6.16
C ALA A 449 -0.42 -25.55 -6.73
N GLU A 450 -1.37 -25.94 -7.59
CA GLU A 450 -1.42 -27.26 -8.21
C GLU A 450 -0.13 -27.60 -8.98
N LYS A 451 0.52 -26.59 -9.55
CA LYS A 451 1.79 -26.72 -10.26
C LYS A 451 2.94 -27.19 -9.35
N TYR A 452 2.86 -26.97 -8.06
CA TYR A 452 3.92 -27.19 -7.07
C TYR A 452 3.62 -28.29 -6.06
N LEU A 453 2.42 -28.89 -6.09
CA LEU A 453 2.01 -29.96 -5.18
C LEU A 453 2.34 -31.36 -5.71
N ASN A 454 2.82 -31.48 -6.95
CA ASN A 454 3.25 -32.73 -7.60
C ASN A 454 4.82 -32.82 -7.62
#